data_6520fe161eb04a2b840e3f50625e1aea
#
_entry.id   6520fe161eb04a2b840e3f50625e1aea
#
_cell.length_a   1.000
_cell.length_b   1.000
_cell.length_c   1.000
_cell.angle_alpha   90.00
_cell.angle_beta   90.00
_cell.angle_gamma   90.00
#
_symmetry.space_group_name_H-M   'P 1'
#
loop_
_entity.id
_entity.type
_entity.pdbx_description
1 polymer ?
#
loop_
_entity_poly.entity_id
_entity_poly.type
_entity_poly.pdbx_seq_one_letter_code
_entity_poly.pdbx_strand_id
1 'polypeptide(L)'
;MIVWAIVVTAVVATAVFLKNWLNPGVEVQLATASLTSPSQANAVLTASGYVVARRKAAVASKGTGTLVYLAVEEGDRVKKGQVIARLDDSDVMASLQRARENLRVAEADLYDAKTNAERMRTLLKQGMIAQAEYDISEARYKRVVATIDAAKFGVREAQVAVDNTRIVAPFDGTVLKKNADVGEIVAPLAGAASSKAAVVTIADMSSLEVDADVSEANITRVASQQNCEIALDAYPQQRYPGYVTNIVPTADRAKATVMVKIKFKQYDQRVLPEMGAKITFLAPGSSSDRTNIKPVLTVPATAVATLDGRQVVFQIKDERAVEIPVTTGKKLASLIEISGGLKEGDKVISKADDQIKAGAKVFVKGK
;
A
#
# COMPACT_ATOMS: atom_id res chain seq x y z
N MET A 1 57.60 28.54 -65.87
CA MET A 1 57.38 28.53 -64.41
C MET A 1 55.91 28.41 -64.03
N ILE A 2 54.97 29.03 -64.75
CA ILE A 2 53.50 29.03 -64.38
C ILE A 2 52.88 27.63 -64.46
N VAL A 3 53.26 26.79 -65.49
CA VAL A 3 52.66 25.43 -65.64
C VAL A 3 53.08 24.50 -64.53
N TRP A 4 54.29 24.61 -63.98
CA TRP A 4 54.76 23.83 -62.85
C TRP A 4 54.06 24.17 -61.53
N ALA A 5 53.72 25.42 -61.35
CA ALA A 5 52.94 25.87 -60.17
C ALA A 5 51.52 25.29 -60.17
N ILE A 6 50.85 25.23 -61.35
CA ILE A 6 49.49 24.67 -61.49
C ILE A 6 49.54 23.15 -61.29
N VAL A 7 50.50 22.42 -61.68
CA VAL A 7 50.63 20.98 -61.48
C VAL A 7 50.86 20.68 -59.99
N VAL A 8 51.71 21.44 -59.30
CA VAL A 8 51.94 21.25 -57.85
C VAL A 8 50.70 21.56 -57.05
N THR A 9 49.93 22.64 -57.39
CA THR A 9 48.68 22.93 -56.70
C THR A 9 47.61 21.88 -56.99
N ALA A 10 47.51 21.31 -58.16
CA ALA A 10 46.58 20.21 -58.48
C ALA A 10 46.93 18.92 -57.71
N VAL A 11 48.23 18.59 -57.61
CA VAL A 11 48.73 17.41 -56.87
C VAL A 11 48.43 17.59 -55.33
N VAL A 12 48.67 18.78 -54.80
CA VAL A 12 48.36 19.08 -53.38
C VAL A 12 46.83 19.04 -53.11
N ALA A 13 46.04 19.61 -54.02
CA ALA A 13 44.60 19.58 -53.94
C ALA A 13 44.04 18.15 -54.02
N THR A 14 44.58 17.31 -54.95
CA THR A 14 44.18 15.90 -55.03
C THR A 14 44.63 15.09 -53.80
N ALA A 15 45.84 15.35 -53.30
CA ALA A 15 46.36 14.68 -52.08
C ALA A 15 45.54 15.04 -50.85
N VAL A 16 45.10 16.30 -50.69
CA VAL A 16 44.21 16.76 -49.61
C VAL A 16 42.82 16.18 -49.77
N PHE A 17 42.30 16.13 -51.00
CA PHE A 17 40.99 15.50 -51.28
C PHE A 17 41.03 13.98 -51.04
N LEU A 18 42.06 13.29 -51.45
CA LEU A 18 42.26 11.85 -51.20
C LEU A 18 42.43 11.56 -49.71
N LYS A 19 43.19 12.38 -48.99
CA LYS A 19 43.35 12.24 -47.52
C LYS A 19 42.06 12.45 -46.76
N ASN A 20 41.16 13.34 -47.25
CA ASN A 20 39.87 13.59 -46.65
C ASN A 20 38.83 12.51 -47.00
N TRP A 21 38.98 11.84 -48.16
CA TRP A 21 38.11 10.76 -48.61
C TRP A 21 38.52 9.40 -48.06
N LEU A 22 39.80 9.18 -47.74
CA LEU A 22 40.34 7.95 -47.14
C LEU A 22 40.23 7.88 -45.62
N ASN A 23 39.70 8.93 -44.94
CA ASN A 23 39.45 8.91 -43.50
C ASN A 23 37.91 8.91 -43.25
N PRO A 24 37.23 7.77 -43.43
CA PRO A 24 35.85 7.65 -43.04
C PRO A 24 35.77 7.86 -41.53
N GLY A 25 35.02 8.89 -41.08
CA GLY A 25 34.83 9.13 -39.65
C GLY A 25 34.20 7.91 -38.95
N VAL A 26 34.50 7.76 -37.70
CA VAL A 26 33.99 6.63 -36.89
C VAL A 26 32.53 6.88 -36.56
N GLU A 27 31.65 5.91 -36.83
CA GLU A 27 30.25 5.96 -36.46
C GLU A 27 30.12 5.75 -34.94
N VAL A 28 29.46 6.71 -34.24
CA VAL A 28 29.34 6.67 -32.79
C VAL A 28 27.89 6.85 -32.34
N GLN A 29 27.56 6.22 -31.22
CA GLN A 29 26.30 6.43 -30.53
C GLN A 29 26.51 7.43 -29.38
N LEU A 30 25.51 8.28 -29.13
CA LEU A 30 25.54 9.23 -28.05
C LEU A 30 24.79 8.70 -26.83
N ALA A 31 25.32 8.96 -25.66
CA ALA A 31 24.66 8.85 -24.38
C ALA A 31 24.61 10.22 -23.69
N THR A 32 23.63 10.49 -22.90
CA THR A 32 23.50 11.75 -22.15
C THR A 32 23.90 11.52 -20.70
N ALA A 33 24.76 12.37 -20.17
CA ALA A 33 25.07 12.39 -18.75
C ALA A 33 23.81 12.83 -17.96
N SER A 34 23.31 11.98 -17.08
CA SER A 34 22.09 12.21 -16.34
C SER A 34 22.28 11.98 -14.84
N LEU A 35 21.50 12.73 -14.05
CA LEU A 35 21.43 12.51 -12.63
C LEU A 35 20.63 11.23 -12.36
N THR A 36 21.29 10.23 -11.78
CA THR A 36 20.68 8.94 -11.46
C THR A 36 20.79 8.69 -9.97
N SER A 37 19.68 8.27 -9.34
CA SER A 37 19.75 7.77 -7.97
C SER A 37 20.40 6.39 -7.97
N PRO A 38 21.34 6.10 -7.05
CA PRO A 38 22.02 4.80 -6.98
C PRO A 38 21.08 3.60 -6.84
N SER A 39 19.88 3.80 -6.29
CA SER A 39 18.82 2.81 -6.23
C SER A 39 18.25 2.46 -7.61
N GLN A 40 18.11 3.44 -8.51
CA GLN A 40 17.63 3.19 -9.87
C GLN A 40 18.64 2.37 -10.70
N ALA A 41 19.93 2.55 -10.44
CA ALA A 41 20.97 1.77 -11.10
C ALA A 41 21.00 0.30 -10.64
N ASN A 42 20.55 0.01 -9.41
CA ASN A 42 20.43 -1.34 -8.84
C ASN A 42 19.01 -1.91 -9.00
N ALA A 43 18.13 -1.25 -9.74
CA ALA A 43 16.77 -1.69 -9.98
C ALA A 43 16.77 -2.97 -10.83
N VAL A 44 16.16 -4.03 -10.30
CA VAL A 44 15.92 -5.29 -11.02
C VAL A 44 14.64 -5.19 -11.83
N LEU A 45 13.63 -4.52 -11.25
CA LEU A 45 12.28 -4.42 -11.78
C LEU A 45 11.60 -3.19 -11.20
N THR A 46 10.69 -2.61 -11.98
CA THR A 46 9.76 -1.58 -11.51
C THR A 46 8.33 -2.04 -11.73
N ALA A 47 7.46 -1.81 -10.75
CA ALA A 47 6.02 -2.06 -10.84
C ALA A 47 5.23 -0.84 -10.36
N SER A 48 3.97 -0.75 -10.77
CA SER A 48 3.02 0.23 -10.25
C SER A 48 2.09 -0.44 -9.24
N GLY A 49 1.53 0.34 -8.33
CA GLY A 49 0.61 -0.16 -7.32
C GLY A 49 -0.08 0.96 -6.59
N TYR A 50 -0.83 0.61 -5.55
CA TYR A 50 -1.55 1.56 -4.72
C TYR A 50 -1.26 1.31 -3.24
N VAL A 51 -1.23 2.41 -2.48
CA VAL A 51 -1.16 2.34 -1.02
C VAL A 51 -2.51 1.87 -0.50
N VAL A 52 -2.52 0.83 0.32
CA VAL A 52 -3.71 0.29 0.96
C VAL A 52 -3.52 0.21 2.47
N ALA A 53 -4.59 0.36 3.23
CA ALA A 53 -4.54 0.06 4.64
C ALA A 53 -4.79 -1.44 4.83
N ARG A 54 -3.84 -2.16 5.42
CA ARG A 54 -3.97 -3.59 5.74
C ARG A 54 -5.21 -3.87 6.60
N ARG A 55 -5.54 -2.96 7.52
CA ARG A 55 -6.77 -3.00 8.35
C ARG A 55 -7.71 -1.92 7.86
N LYS A 56 -8.67 -2.32 7.03
CA LYS A 56 -9.75 -1.48 6.51
C LYS A 56 -11.07 -2.21 6.77
N ALA A 57 -12.05 -1.51 7.28
CA ALA A 57 -13.38 -2.07 7.51
C ALA A 57 -14.46 -1.11 7.03
N ALA A 58 -15.40 -1.64 6.29
CA ALA A 58 -16.69 -1.01 6.04
C ALA A 58 -17.60 -1.33 7.23
N VAL A 59 -17.86 -0.34 8.07
CA VAL A 59 -18.65 -0.50 9.30
C VAL A 59 -20.12 -0.38 8.96
N ALA A 60 -20.81 -1.51 9.03
CA ALA A 60 -22.23 -1.63 8.75
C ALA A 60 -23.04 -1.71 10.05
N SER A 61 -24.34 -1.44 9.96
CA SER A 61 -25.28 -1.76 11.00
C SER A 61 -25.51 -3.26 11.10
N LYS A 62 -25.77 -3.76 12.32
CA LYS A 62 -26.25 -5.13 12.56
C LYS A 62 -27.76 -5.24 12.53
N GLY A 63 -28.47 -4.12 12.75
CA GLY A 63 -29.92 -4.00 12.69
C GLY A 63 -30.37 -3.14 11.50
N THR A 64 -31.64 -3.25 11.13
CA THR A 64 -32.28 -2.34 10.17
C THR A 64 -32.97 -1.21 10.94
N GLY A 65 -32.79 0.02 10.46
CA GLY A 65 -33.45 1.19 11.05
C GLY A 65 -33.02 2.49 10.39
N THR A 66 -33.68 3.57 10.74
CA THR A 66 -33.34 4.92 10.31
C THR A 66 -32.14 5.44 11.11
N LEU A 67 -31.14 6.01 10.44
CA LEU A 67 -29.99 6.64 11.07
C LEU A 67 -30.40 7.95 11.71
N VAL A 68 -30.43 8.02 13.04
CA VAL A 68 -30.82 9.22 13.78
C VAL A 68 -29.66 10.06 14.29
N TYR A 69 -28.47 9.46 14.34
CA TYR A 69 -27.28 10.15 14.83
C TYR A 69 -26.01 9.61 14.13
N LEU A 70 -25.14 10.54 13.71
CA LEU A 70 -23.83 10.25 13.16
C LEU A 70 -22.83 11.21 13.81
N ALA A 71 -21.83 10.63 14.51
CA ALA A 71 -20.90 11.35 15.37
C ALA A 71 -19.57 11.70 14.68
N VAL A 72 -19.36 11.29 13.42
CA VAL A 72 -18.07 11.37 12.76
C VAL A 72 -18.21 11.89 11.33
N GLU A 73 -17.18 12.61 10.88
CA GLU A 73 -16.99 13.07 9.52
C GLU A 73 -15.75 12.40 8.88
N GLU A 74 -15.60 12.56 7.58
CA GLU A 74 -14.43 12.07 6.84
C GLU A 74 -13.16 12.76 7.36
N GLY A 75 -12.13 11.96 7.67
CA GLY A 75 -10.88 12.43 8.26
C GLY A 75 -10.79 12.31 9.78
N ASP A 76 -11.91 12.08 10.48
CA ASP A 76 -11.92 11.96 11.93
C ASP A 76 -11.22 10.71 12.43
N ARG A 77 -10.55 10.83 13.57
CA ARG A 77 -9.94 9.71 14.28
C ARG A 77 -10.93 9.09 15.25
N VAL A 78 -11.06 7.78 15.19
CA VAL A 78 -11.95 7.01 16.07
C VAL A 78 -11.19 5.97 16.87
N LYS A 79 -11.67 5.67 18.07
CA LYS A 79 -11.13 4.62 18.95
C LYS A 79 -12.01 3.38 18.89
N LYS A 80 -11.42 2.22 19.08
CA LYS A 80 -12.15 0.95 19.21
C LYS A 80 -13.28 1.06 20.25
N GLY A 81 -14.50 0.66 19.87
CA GLY A 81 -15.70 0.72 20.73
C GLY A 81 -16.36 2.11 20.78
N GLN A 82 -15.79 3.13 20.18
CA GLN A 82 -16.43 4.45 20.08
C GLN A 82 -17.71 4.35 19.25
N VAL A 83 -18.79 4.93 19.73
CA VAL A 83 -20.05 5.01 18.98
C VAL A 83 -19.88 5.98 17.82
N ILE A 84 -20.08 5.49 16.62
CA ILE A 84 -19.98 6.23 15.36
C ILE A 84 -21.34 6.75 14.96
N ALA A 85 -22.37 5.89 15.10
CA ALA A 85 -23.71 6.20 14.67
C ALA A 85 -24.75 5.46 15.53
N ARG A 86 -25.99 5.93 15.50
CA ARG A 86 -27.14 5.27 16.16
C ARG A 86 -28.32 5.22 15.21
N LEU A 87 -29.00 4.08 15.22
CA LEU A 87 -30.29 3.91 14.60
C LEU A 87 -31.39 4.33 15.58
N ASP A 88 -32.59 4.58 15.06
CA ASP A 88 -33.80 4.69 15.90
C ASP A 88 -33.96 3.39 16.66
N ASP A 89 -34.01 3.50 17.98
CA ASP A 89 -34.08 2.39 18.93
C ASP A 89 -35.43 2.33 19.67
N SER A 90 -36.39 3.16 19.30
CA SER A 90 -37.67 3.31 19.98
C SER A 90 -38.41 1.97 20.16
N ASP A 91 -38.51 1.19 19.07
CA ASP A 91 -39.22 -0.10 19.06
C ASP A 91 -38.51 -1.18 19.88
N VAL A 92 -37.19 -1.24 19.74
CA VAL A 92 -36.38 -2.24 20.45
C VAL A 92 -36.23 -1.90 21.93
N MET A 93 -36.23 -0.62 22.31
CA MET A 93 -36.29 -0.16 23.69
C MET A 93 -37.64 -0.51 24.36
N ALA A 94 -38.76 -0.33 23.65
CA ALA A 94 -40.09 -0.77 24.15
C ALA A 94 -40.13 -2.29 24.33
N SER A 95 -39.50 -3.06 23.43
CA SER A 95 -39.39 -4.52 23.54
C SER A 95 -38.53 -4.94 24.73
N LEU A 96 -37.40 -4.28 24.96
CA LEU A 96 -36.57 -4.50 26.15
C LEU A 96 -37.32 -4.22 27.44
N GLN A 97 -38.08 -3.12 27.52
CA GLN A 97 -38.89 -2.79 28.68
C GLN A 97 -39.92 -3.88 28.95
N ARG A 98 -40.64 -4.35 27.93
CA ARG A 98 -41.58 -5.46 28.03
C ARG A 98 -40.94 -6.73 28.59
N ALA A 99 -39.75 -7.09 28.08
CA ALA A 99 -39.02 -8.25 28.56
C ALA A 99 -38.60 -8.13 30.02
N ARG A 100 -38.22 -6.92 30.47
CA ARG A 100 -37.90 -6.63 31.88
C ARG A 100 -39.09 -6.75 32.77
N GLU A 101 -40.27 -6.26 32.35
CA GLU A 101 -41.49 -6.41 33.14
C GLU A 101 -41.92 -7.88 33.23
N ASN A 102 -41.80 -8.67 32.17
CA ASN A 102 -42.06 -10.11 32.22
C ASN A 102 -41.15 -10.84 33.22
N LEU A 103 -39.87 -10.47 33.28
CA LEU A 103 -38.93 -10.99 34.27
C LEU A 103 -39.39 -10.63 35.69
N ARG A 104 -39.78 -9.39 35.90
CA ARG A 104 -40.26 -8.90 37.21
C ARG A 104 -41.51 -9.64 37.71
N VAL A 105 -42.45 -9.97 36.81
CA VAL A 105 -43.61 -10.83 37.13
C VAL A 105 -43.14 -12.21 37.55
N ALA A 106 -42.25 -12.86 36.81
CA ALA A 106 -41.72 -14.17 37.15
C ALA A 106 -40.93 -14.17 38.48
N GLU A 107 -40.23 -13.08 38.80
CA GLU A 107 -39.51 -12.92 40.08
C GLU A 107 -40.48 -12.76 41.27
N ALA A 108 -41.65 -12.11 41.09
CA ALA A 108 -42.68 -12.03 42.10
C ALA A 108 -43.27 -13.41 42.44
N ASP A 109 -43.51 -14.26 41.44
CA ASP A 109 -43.98 -15.62 41.61
C ASP A 109 -42.96 -16.50 42.35
N LEU A 110 -41.64 -16.22 42.23
CA LEU A 110 -40.61 -16.97 42.92
C LEU A 110 -40.74 -16.91 44.44
N TYR A 111 -41.03 -15.71 44.97
CA TYR A 111 -41.13 -15.52 46.41
C TYR A 111 -42.22 -16.40 46.98
N ASP A 112 -43.41 -16.42 46.35
CA ASP A 112 -44.53 -17.27 46.78
C ASP A 112 -44.18 -18.77 46.66
N ALA A 113 -43.72 -19.22 45.51
CA ALA A 113 -43.41 -20.62 45.27
C ALA A 113 -42.30 -21.14 46.19
N LYS A 114 -41.25 -20.34 46.44
CA LYS A 114 -40.16 -20.67 47.35
C LYS A 114 -40.65 -20.80 48.80
N THR A 115 -41.38 -19.78 49.29
CA THR A 115 -41.91 -19.76 50.66
C THR A 115 -42.86 -20.92 50.90
N ASN A 116 -43.70 -21.25 49.91
CA ASN A 116 -44.60 -22.41 50.00
C ASN A 116 -43.82 -23.73 50.04
N ALA A 117 -42.86 -23.94 49.17
CA ALA A 117 -42.03 -25.16 49.14
C ALA A 117 -41.22 -25.36 50.44
N GLU A 118 -40.70 -24.29 51.05
CA GLU A 118 -40.00 -24.31 52.34
C GLU A 118 -40.95 -24.67 53.48
N ARG A 119 -42.17 -24.11 53.45
CA ARG A 119 -43.22 -24.45 54.45
C ARG A 119 -43.59 -25.91 54.31
N MET A 120 -43.92 -26.43 53.14
CA MET A 120 -44.28 -27.82 52.90
C MET A 120 -43.17 -28.76 53.30
N ARG A 121 -41.91 -28.41 53.03
CA ARG A 121 -40.72 -29.17 53.47
C ARG A 121 -40.67 -29.33 55.02
N THR A 122 -41.02 -28.23 55.72
CA THR A 122 -41.04 -28.26 57.20
C THR A 122 -42.16 -29.11 57.72
N LEU A 123 -43.36 -29.01 57.16
CA LEU A 123 -44.52 -29.82 57.55
C LEU A 123 -44.36 -31.30 57.27
N LEU A 124 -43.69 -31.64 56.14
CA LEU A 124 -43.31 -33.02 55.82
C LEU A 124 -42.35 -33.61 56.86
N LYS A 125 -41.31 -32.85 57.27
CA LYS A 125 -40.39 -33.27 58.33
C LYS A 125 -41.07 -33.50 59.66
N GLN A 126 -42.18 -32.83 59.95
CA GLN A 126 -43.03 -32.98 61.15
C GLN A 126 -44.07 -34.11 61.00
N GLY A 127 -44.10 -34.79 59.83
CA GLY A 127 -45.12 -35.82 59.58
C GLY A 127 -46.56 -35.32 59.39
N MET A 128 -46.74 -34.02 59.14
CA MET A 128 -48.08 -33.36 59.04
C MET A 128 -48.68 -33.42 57.65
N ILE A 129 -47.93 -33.72 56.61
CA ILE A 129 -48.33 -33.80 55.18
C ILE A 129 -47.74 -35.06 54.50
N ALA A 130 -48.38 -35.49 53.41
CA ALA A 130 -47.89 -36.55 52.57
C ALA A 130 -46.71 -36.11 51.67
N GLN A 131 -45.82 -37.05 51.32
CA GLN A 131 -44.70 -36.81 50.42
C GLN A 131 -45.18 -36.19 49.08
N ALA A 132 -46.32 -36.67 48.55
CA ALA A 132 -46.89 -36.18 47.30
C ALA A 132 -47.22 -34.69 47.31
N GLU A 133 -47.69 -34.14 48.45
CA GLU A 133 -48.00 -32.69 48.59
C GLU A 133 -46.71 -31.83 48.54
N TYR A 134 -45.63 -32.32 49.20
CA TYR A 134 -44.32 -31.68 49.11
C TYR A 134 -43.81 -31.70 47.67
N ASP A 135 -43.84 -32.87 46.99
CA ASP A 135 -43.36 -33.04 45.62
C ASP A 135 -44.07 -32.10 44.64
N ILE A 136 -45.38 -31.85 44.81
CA ILE A 136 -46.15 -30.88 44.01
C ILE A 136 -45.60 -29.45 44.24
N SER A 137 -45.36 -29.09 45.53
CA SER A 137 -44.85 -27.74 45.82
C SER A 137 -43.42 -27.52 45.34
N GLU A 138 -42.61 -28.54 45.48
CA GLU A 138 -41.22 -28.53 44.96
C GLU A 138 -41.21 -28.42 43.41
N ALA A 139 -42.05 -29.21 42.73
CA ALA A 139 -42.21 -29.12 41.28
C ALA A 139 -42.68 -27.74 40.80
N ARG A 140 -43.62 -27.10 41.54
CA ARG A 140 -44.03 -25.72 41.31
C ARG A 140 -42.86 -24.74 41.42
N TYR A 141 -42.09 -24.84 42.51
CA TYR A 141 -40.91 -24.00 42.73
C TYR A 141 -39.88 -24.16 41.58
N LYS A 142 -39.54 -25.40 41.23
CA LYS A 142 -38.62 -25.69 40.11
C LYS A 142 -39.12 -25.12 38.79
N ARG A 143 -40.43 -25.18 38.54
CA ARG A 143 -41.04 -24.59 37.33
C ARG A 143 -40.89 -23.07 37.28
N VAL A 144 -41.15 -22.40 38.44
CA VAL A 144 -40.99 -20.94 38.51
C VAL A 144 -39.54 -20.53 38.32
N VAL A 145 -38.57 -21.27 38.89
CA VAL A 145 -37.11 -21.03 38.63
C VAL A 145 -36.80 -21.14 37.15
N ALA A 146 -37.29 -22.17 36.47
CA ALA A 146 -37.10 -22.32 35.03
C ALA A 146 -37.75 -21.20 34.21
N THR A 147 -38.94 -20.72 34.64
CA THR A 147 -39.60 -19.57 34.00
C THR A 147 -38.79 -18.28 34.13
N ILE A 148 -38.14 -18.04 35.30
CA ILE A 148 -37.26 -16.89 35.51
C ILE A 148 -36.03 -16.97 34.58
N ASP A 149 -35.45 -18.15 34.50
CA ASP A 149 -34.26 -18.30 33.60
C ASP A 149 -34.63 -18.06 32.15
N ALA A 150 -35.81 -18.53 31.71
CA ALA A 150 -36.33 -18.21 30.37
C ALA A 150 -36.59 -16.70 30.20
N ALA A 151 -37.17 -16.04 31.18
CA ALA A 151 -37.40 -14.59 31.12
C ALA A 151 -36.08 -13.79 31.11
N LYS A 152 -35.06 -14.20 31.86
CA LYS A 152 -33.71 -13.60 31.81
C LYS A 152 -33.09 -13.69 30.40
N PHE A 153 -33.25 -14.83 29.72
CA PHE A 153 -32.79 -14.95 28.33
C PHE A 153 -33.54 -14.02 27.39
N GLY A 154 -34.87 -13.85 27.59
CA GLY A 154 -35.66 -12.88 26.82
C GLY A 154 -35.20 -11.43 27.04
N VAL A 155 -34.81 -11.05 28.25
CA VAL A 155 -34.21 -9.72 28.53
C VAL A 155 -32.87 -9.59 27.82
N ARG A 156 -32.03 -10.62 27.84
CA ARG A 156 -30.74 -10.61 27.15
C ARG A 156 -30.89 -10.47 25.64
N GLU A 157 -31.83 -11.20 25.05
CA GLU A 157 -32.13 -11.10 23.61
C GLU A 157 -32.56 -9.67 23.23
N ALA A 158 -33.50 -9.09 23.98
CA ALA A 158 -33.94 -7.71 23.74
C ALA A 158 -32.82 -6.69 23.96
N GLN A 159 -31.93 -6.90 24.95
CA GLN A 159 -30.75 -6.05 25.16
C GLN A 159 -29.78 -6.10 23.96
N VAL A 160 -29.52 -7.29 23.41
CA VAL A 160 -28.68 -7.44 22.20
C VAL A 160 -29.30 -6.70 21.01
N ALA A 161 -30.64 -6.71 20.87
CA ALA A 161 -31.31 -5.94 19.82
C ALA A 161 -31.07 -4.43 19.99
N VAL A 162 -31.10 -3.90 21.20
CA VAL A 162 -30.78 -2.49 21.51
C VAL A 162 -29.30 -2.21 21.23
N ASP A 163 -28.39 -3.11 21.62
CA ASP A 163 -26.95 -2.93 21.36
C ASP A 163 -26.64 -2.92 19.87
N ASN A 164 -27.39 -3.65 19.05
CA ASN A 164 -27.26 -3.68 17.59
C ASN A 164 -27.70 -2.38 16.90
N THR A 165 -28.44 -1.48 17.57
CA THR A 165 -28.76 -0.15 17.04
C THR A 165 -27.58 0.83 17.14
N ARG A 166 -26.57 0.50 17.94
CA ARG A 166 -25.37 1.30 18.12
C ARG A 166 -24.27 0.78 17.19
N ILE A 167 -23.82 1.64 16.30
CA ILE A 167 -22.76 1.32 15.36
C ILE A 167 -21.45 1.82 15.97
N VAL A 168 -20.50 0.92 16.21
CA VAL A 168 -19.24 1.21 16.90
C VAL A 168 -18.01 0.89 16.04
N ALA A 169 -16.91 1.62 16.28
CA ALA A 169 -15.64 1.36 15.61
C ALA A 169 -15.06 -0.01 16.04
N PRO A 170 -14.69 -0.89 15.09
CA PRO A 170 -14.11 -2.20 15.38
C PRO A 170 -12.67 -2.13 15.87
N PHE A 171 -11.94 -1.07 15.52
CA PHE A 171 -10.54 -0.80 15.88
C PHE A 171 -10.24 0.70 15.83
N ASP A 172 -9.08 1.09 16.35
CA ASP A 172 -8.58 2.47 16.26
C ASP A 172 -8.19 2.80 14.83
N GLY A 173 -8.71 3.91 14.29
CA GLY A 173 -8.46 4.26 12.89
C GLY A 173 -8.93 5.66 12.53
N THR A 174 -8.90 5.94 11.23
CA THR A 174 -9.41 7.17 10.63
C THR A 174 -10.57 6.85 9.70
N VAL A 175 -11.60 7.66 9.72
CA VAL A 175 -12.75 7.57 8.80
C VAL A 175 -12.29 8.01 7.43
N LEU A 176 -12.31 7.10 6.46
CA LEU A 176 -11.93 7.40 5.07
C LEU A 176 -13.11 7.93 4.26
N LYS A 177 -14.29 7.38 4.51
CA LYS A 177 -15.49 7.70 3.74
C LYS A 177 -16.75 7.55 4.58
N LYS A 178 -17.64 8.51 4.45
CA LYS A 178 -19.02 8.49 4.94
C LYS A 178 -19.91 7.97 3.82
N ASN A 179 -20.63 6.87 4.06
CA ASN A 179 -21.44 6.24 3.03
C ASN A 179 -22.94 6.45 3.26
N ALA A 180 -23.36 6.89 4.47
CA ALA A 180 -24.75 7.14 4.82
C ALA A 180 -24.90 8.45 5.60
N ASP A 181 -26.04 9.09 5.45
CA ASP A 181 -26.42 10.34 6.12
C ASP A 181 -27.55 10.12 7.13
N VAL A 182 -27.68 11.05 8.09
CA VAL A 182 -28.79 11.06 9.07
C VAL A 182 -30.12 11.17 8.31
N GLY A 183 -31.07 10.34 8.69
CA GLY A 183 -32.39 10.20 8.03
C GLY A 183 -32.46 9.07 7.02
N GLU A 184 -31.33 8.48 6.59
CA GLU A 184 -31.33 7.33 5.69
C GLU A 184 -31.63 6.01 6.41
N ILE A 185 -32.23 5.07 5.72
CA ILE A 185 -32.45 3.71 6.20
C ILE A 185 -31.22 2.87 5.93
N VAL A 186 -30.66 2.29 6.99
CA VAL A 186 -29.50 1.39 6.94
C VAL A 186 -29.96 -0.02 7.26
N ALA A 187 -29.46 -1.00 6.53
CA ALA A 187 -29.77 -2.41 6.76
C ALA A 187 -28.50 -3.28 6.62
N PRO A 188 -28.43 -4.44 7.30
CA PRO A 188 -27.35 -5.42 7.09
C PRO A 188 -27.29 -5.85 5.63
N LEU A 189 -26.10 -6.16 5.13
CA LEU A 189 -25.76 -6.46 3.72
C LEU A 189 -26.64 -7.51 3.03
N ALA A 190 -27.36 -8.33 3.77
CA ALA A 190 -28.04 -9.51 3.24
C ALA A 190 -29.43 -9.27 2.65
N GLY A 191 -29.97 -8.05 2.66
CA GLY A 191 -31.42 -7.92 2.44
C GLY A 191 -31.95 -6.93 1.42
N ALA A 192 -31.16 -6.02 0.86
CA ALA A 192 -31.73 -5.01 -0.03
C ALA A 192 -30.77 -4.51 -1.11
N ALA A 193 -31.20 -4.66 -2.36
CA ALA A 193 -30.51 -4.11 -3.55
C ALA A 193 -30.41 -2.57 -3.56
N SER A 194 -31.05 -1.88 -2.61
CA SER A 194 -31.11 -0.42 -2.53
C SER A 194 -30.62 0.19 -1.20
N SER A 195 -30.22 -0.63 -0.20
CA SER A 195 -29.72 -0.08 1.07
C SER A 195 -28.21 0.04 1.08
N LYS A 196 -27.70 1.17 1.56
CA LYS A 196 -26.28 1.38 1.80
C LYS A 196 -25.87 0.47 2.96
N ALA A 197 -25.05 -0.54 2.65
CA ALA A 197 -24.70 -1.57 3.63
C ALA A 197 -23.73 -1.06 4.70
N ALA A 198 -22.85 -0.14 4.36
CA ALA A 198 -21.87 0.44 5.29
C ALA A 198 -22.22 1.90 5.59
N VAL A 199 -22.15 2.30 6.87
CA VAL A 199 -22.34 3.68 7.31
C VAL A 199 -21.07 4.48 7.08
N VAL A 200 -19.92 3.94 7.49
CA VAL A 200 -18.60 4.55 7.28
C VAL A 200 -17.55 3.49 6.90
N THR A 201 -16.51 3.93 6.25
CA THR A 201 -15.30 3.12 6.00
C THR A 201 -14.17 3.66 6.86
N ILE A 202 -13.59 2.79 7.70
CA ILE A 202 -12.48 3.11 8.61
C ILE A 202 -11.23 2.37 8.19
N ALA A 203 -10.08 3.04 8.27
CA ALA A 203 -8.77 2.43 8.04
C ALA A 203 -7.80 2.73 9.17
N ASP A 204 -6.95 1.78 9.46
CA ASP A 204 -5.84 1.94 10.39
C ASP A 204 -4.64 2.53 9.64
N MET A 205 -4.40 3.82 9.88
CA MET A 205 -3.32 4.58 9.25
C MET A 205 -1.92 4.13 9.68
N SER A 206 -1.81 3.30 10.73
CA SER A 206 -0.54 2.71 11.16
C SER A 206 -0.20 1.41 10.43
N SER A 207 -1.11 0.90 9.61
CA SER A 207 -1.01 -0.40 8.93
C SER A 207 -0.96 -0.30 7.41
N LEU A 208 -0.37 0.79 6.88
CA LEU A 208 -0.29 1.01 5.44
C LEU A 208 0.72 0.04 4.79
N GLU A 209 0.33 -0.49 3.65
CA GLU A 209 1.15 -1.32 2.77
C GLU A 209 0.89 -0.91 1.30
N VAL A 210 1.69 -1.41 0.38
CA VAL A 210 1.48 -1.18 -1.05
C VAL A 210 1.13 -2.51 -1.70
N ASP A 211 0.02 -2.54 -2.42
CA ASP A 211 -0.35 -3.62 -3.32
C ASP A 211 0.20 -3.29 -4.71
N ALA A 212 1.26 -3.99 -5.13
CA ALA A 212 1.95 -3.77 -6.39
C ALA A 212 1.53 -4.81 -7.43
N ASP A 213 1.18 -4.36 -8.63
CA ASP A 213 0.85 -5.19 -9.77
C ASP A 213 2.14 -5.52 -10.55
N VAL A 214 2.68 -6.71 -10.38
CA VAL A 214 3.86 -7.19 -11.08
C VAL A 214 3.45 -8.06 -12.27
N SER A 215 3.97 -7.76 -13.47
CA SER A 215 3.70 -8.60 -14.64
C SER A 215 4.11 -10.05 -14.40
N GLU A 216 3.27 -11.01 -14.82
CA GLU A 216 3.53 -12.45 -14.71
C GLU A 216 4.88 -12.86 -15.31
N ALA A 217 5.29 -12.24 -16.42
CA ALA A 217 6.56 -12.49 -17.06
C ALA A 217 7.80 -12.12 -16.18
N ASN A 218 7.60 -11.26 -15.18
CA ASN A 218 8.68 -10.75 -14.32
C ASN A 218 8.61 -11.25 -12.87
N ILE A 219 7.57 -11.99 -12.49
CA ILE A 219 7.36 -12.39 -11.08
C ILE A 219 8.49 -13.26 -10.54
N THR A 220 9.18 -14.02 -11.38
CA THR A 220 10.33 -14.86 -11.00
C THR A 220 11.53 -14.06 -10.50
N ARG A 221 11.57 -12.74 -10.77
CA ARG A 221 12.61 -11.82 -10.30
C ARG A 221 12.30 -11.19 -8.94
N VAL A 222 11.12 -11.45 -8.41
CA VAL A 222 10.68 -10.94 -7.11
C VAL A 222 10.77 -12.04 -6.07
N ALA A 223 11.45 -11.77 -4.97
CA ALA A 223 11.60 -12.70 -3.87
C ALA A 223 10.96 -12.14 -2.58
N SER A 224 10.51 -13.03 -1.71
CA SER A 224 10.05 -12.64 -0.36
C SER A 224 11.21 -11.96 0.40
N GLN A 225 10.88 -10.95 1.21
CA GLN A 225 11.84 -10.12 1.97
C GLN A 225 12.81 -9.30 1.10
N GLN A 226 12.59 -9.24 -0.22
CA GLN A 226 13.39 -8.38 -1.10
C GLN A 226 13.17 -6.91 -0.76
N ASN A 227 14.27 -6.16 -0.63
CA ASN A 227 14.21 -4.72 -0.42
C ASN A 227 13.69 -4.01 -1.67
N CYS A 228 12.91 -2.98 -1.46
CA CYS A 228 12.38 -2.12 -2.51
C CYS A 228 12.33 -0.66 -2.08
N GLU A 229 12.24 0.23 -3.04
CA GLU A 229 11.93 1.64 -2.85
C GLU A 229 10.54 1.94 -3.38
N ILE A 230 9.80 2.71 -2.61
CA ILE A 230 8.44 3.14 -2.93
C ILE A 230 8.47 4.65 -3.16
N ALA A 231 8.06 5.09 -4.33
CA ALA A 231 7.85 6.49 -4.67
C ALA A 231 6.35 6.71 -4.89
N LEU A 232 5.76 7.64 -4.15
CA LEU A 232 4.37 8.01 -4.35
C LEU A 232 4.26 8.95 -5.55
N ASP A 233 3.22 8.79 -6.37
CA ASP A 233 3.02 9.64 -7.54
C ASP A 233 2.80 11.11 -7.15
N ALA A 234 2.18 11.37 -5.98
CA ALA A 234 2.03 12.70 -5.42
C ALA A 234 3.34 13.33 -4.93
N TYR A 235 4.37 12.52 -4.60
CA TYR A 235 5.65 12.96 -4.06
C TYR A 235 6.82 12.24 -4.74
N PRO A 236 7.06 12.46 -6.04
CA PRO A 236 8.02 11.68 -6.83
C PRO A 236 9.47 11.85 -6.40
N GLN A 237 9.80 12.90 -5.65
CA GLN A 237 11.13 13.15 -5.10
C GLN A 237 11.38 12.39 -3.78
N GLN A 238 10.31 11.98 -3.09
CA GLN A 238 10.42 11.27 -1.83
C GLN A 238 10.46 9.76 -2.07
N ARG A 239 11.47 9.10 -1.48
CA ARG A 239 11.63 7.65 -1.53
C ARG A 239 11.38 7.06 -0.16
N TYR A 240 10.51 6.08 -0.08
CA TYR A 240 10.23 5.35 1.14
C TYR A 240 10.83 3.95 1.05
N PRO A 241 11.64 3.54 2.04
CA PRO A 241 12.17 2.19 2.06
C PRO A 241 11.08 1.18 2.39
N GLY A 242 11.05 0.07 1.66
CA GLY A 242 10.11 -1.02 1.86
C GLY A 242 10.73 -2.39 1.63
N TYR A 243 9.94 -3.41 1.85
CA TYR A 243 10.31 -4.79 1.54
C TYR A 243 9.07 -5.63 1.18
N VAL A 244 9.29 -6.64 0.35
CA VAL A 244 8.25 -7.59 -0.05
C VAL A 244 7.85 -8.45 1.14
N THR A 245 6.58 -8.37 1.54
CA THR A 245 6.04 -9.19 2.63
C THR A 245 5.49 -10.51 2.11
N ASN A 246 4.73 -10.45 1.01
CA ASN A 246 4.07 -11.62 0.45
C ASN A 246 3.84 -11.45 -1.06
N ILE A 247 3.83 -12.58 -1.76
CA ILE A 247 3.41 -12.67 -3.17
C ILE A 247 2.11 -13.45 -3.14
N VAL A 248 1.02 -12.84 -3.64
CA VAL A 248 -0.29 -13.47 -3.65
C VAL A 248 -0.30 -14.56 -4.72
N PRO A 249 -0.60 -15.85 -4.39
CA PRO A 249 -0.46 -16.96 -5.33
C PRO A 249 -1.64 -17.05 -6.33
N THR A 250 -2.11 -15.91 -6.80
CA THR A 250 -3.17 -15.79 -7.81
C THR A 250 -2.80 -14.69 -8.80
N ALA A 251 -2.97 -14.97 -10.09
CA ALA A 251 -2.79 -13.97 -11.13
C ALA A 251 -4.13 -13.34 -11.51
N ASP A 252 -4.13 -12.04 -11.72
CA ASP A 252 -5.23 -11.32 -12.35
C ASP A 252 -5.16 -11.55 -13.87
N ARG A 253 -6.10 -12.31 -14.41
CA ARG A 253 -6.14 -12.65 -15.84
C ARG A 253 -6.42 -11.43 -16.73
N ALA A 254 -7.14 -10.44 -16.23
CA ALA A 254 -7.48 -9.24 -17.01
C ALA A 254 -6.26 -8.36 -17.25
N LYS A 255 -5.35 -8.30 -16.25
CA LYS A 255 -4.14 -7.48 -16.29
C LYS A 255 -2.87 -8.29 -16.60
N ALA A 256 -2.90 -9.62 -16.57
CA ALA A 256 -1.74 -10.51 -16.62
C ALA A 256 -0.68 -10.13 -15.56
N THR A 257 -1.13 -9.83 -14.33
CA THR A 257 -0.30 -9.43 -13.20
C THR A 257 -0.51 -10.32 -11.99
N VAL A 258 0.52 -10.40 -11.16
CA VAL A 258 0.50 -11.04 -9.84
C VAL A 258 0.65 -9.93 -8.80
N MET A 259 -0.22 -9.94 -7.79
CA MET A 259 -0.18 -8.96 -6.71
C MET A 259 0.95 -9.28 -5.73
N VAL A 260 1.78 -8.29 -5.47
CA VAL A 260 2.88 -8.34 -4.50
C VAL A 260 2.62 -7.34 -3.39
N LYS A 261 2.56 -7.82 -2.15
CA LYS A 261 2.37 -6.99 -0.96
C LYS A 261 3.69 -6.49 -0.43
N ILE A 262 3.79 -5.18 -0.26
CA ILE A 262 5.01 -4.49 0.13
C ILE A 262 4.73 -3.68 1.37
N LYS A 263 5.53 -3.89 2.40
CA LYS A 263 5.43 -3.14 3.65
C LYS A 263 6.46 -2.02 3.67
N PHE A 264 6.04 -0.85 4.10
CA PHE A 264 6.95 0.24 4.41
C PHE A 264 7.80 -0.11 5.63
N LYS A 265 9.09 0.19 5.60
CA LYS A 265 9.93 0.17 6.80
C LYS A 265 9.68 1.39 7.67
N GLN A 266 9.53 2.54 7.03
CA GLN A 266 9.19 3.82 7.65
C GLN A 266 8.38 4.66 6.67
N TYR A 267 7.40 5.39 7.17
CA TYR A 267 6.61 6.36 6.40
C TYR A 267 6.11 7.48 7.32
N ASP A 268 5.68 8.57 6.74
CA ASP A 268 5.18 9.75 7.43
C ASP A 268 3.68 10.01 7.13
N GLN A 269 3.14 11.09 7.66
CA GLN A 269 1.72 11.45 7.52
C GLN A 269 1.30 11.83 6.10
N ARG A 270 2.23 11.98 5.16
CA ARG A 270 1.94 12.26 3.75
C ARG A 270 1.47 11.03 2.98
N VAL A 271 1.75 9.85 3.51
CA VAL A 271 1.34 8.59 2.90
C VAL A 271 -0.13 8.34 3.25
N LEU A 272 -0.99 8.39 2.25
CA LEU A 272 -2.43 8.18 2.41
C LEU A 272 -2.90 6.95 1.63
N PRO A 273 -3.93 6.24 2.12
CA PRO A 273 -4.56 5.16 1.37
C PRO A 273 -5.03 5.63 -0.02
N GLU A 274 -5.08 4.71 -0.98
CA GLU A 274 -5.50 4.89 -2.37
C GLU A 274 -4.54 5.77 -3.21
N MET A 275 -3.40 6.22 -2.66
CA MET A 275 -2.36 6.90 -3.44
C MET A 275 -1.70 5.92 -4.40
N GLY A 276 -1.46 6.37 -5.66
CA GLY A 276 -0.62 5.68 -6.63
C GLY A 276 0.83 5.65 -6.17
N ALA A 277 1.49 4.54 -6.40
CA ALA A 277 2.88 4.34 -6.03
C ALA A 277 3.64 3.59 -7.14
N LYS A 278 4.88 3.99 -7.35
CA LYS A 278 5.86 3.31 -8.18
C LYS A 278 6.85 2.58 -7.29
N ILE A 279 6.98 1.28 -7.48
CA ILE A 279 7.83 0.40 -6.68
C ILE A 279 9.04 -0.01 -7.50
N THR A 280 10.23 0.18 -6.94
CA THR A 280 11.49 -0.26 -7.53
C THR A 280 12.06 -1.38 -6.69
N PHE A 281 12.11 -2.60 -7.21
CA PHE A 281 12.70 -3.76 -6.56
C PHE A 281 14.21 -3.72 -6.72
N LEU A 282 14.94 -3.88 -5.61
CA LEU A 282 16.39 -3.78 -5.56
C LEU A 282 17.03 -5.17 -5.67
N ALA A 283 18.25 -5.25 -6.20
CA ALA A 283 19.01 -6.49 -6.25
C ALA A 283 19.28 -7.04 -4.83
N PRO A 284 19.34 -8.38 -4.67
CA PRO A 284 19.69 -8.99 -3.39
C PRO A 284 21.01 -8.44 -2.84
N GLY A 285 21.03 -8.06 -1.55
CA GLY A 285 22.21 -7.46 -0.90
C GLY A 285 22.31 -5.94 -1.00
N SER A 286 21.42 -5.27 -1.73
CA SER A 286 21.33 -3.81 -1.74
C SER A 286 20.57 -3.34 -0.52
N SER A 287 21.22 -2.55 0.37
CA SER A 287 20.54 -1.96 1.53
C SER A 287 19.71 -0.76 1.10
N SER A 288 18.42 -0.76 1.45
CA SER A 288 17.50 0.38 1.30
C SER A 288 17.69 1.46 2.40
N ASP A 289 18.66 1.27 3.29
CA ASP A 289 18.82 2.13 4.49
C ASP A 289 19.39 3.52 4.23
N ARG A 290 19.61 3.90 2.97
CA ARG A 290 20.14 5.23 2.64
C ARG A 290 19.04 6.13 2.08
N THR A 291 18.21 6.65 2.95
CA THR A 291 17.09 7.57 2.66
C THR A 291 17.51 8.95 2.12
N ASN A 292 18.79 9.22 1.92
CA ASN A 292 19.25 10.55 1.52
C ASN A 292 20.48 10.52 0.62
N ILE A 293 20.47 9.68 -0.44
CA ILE A 293 21.54 9.75 -1.45
C ILE A 293 21.13 10.78 -2.48
N LYS A 294 21.85 11.91 -2.50
CA LYS A 294 21.74 12.90 -3.58
C LYS A 294 21.92 12.19 -4.93
N PRO A 295 21.12 12.52 -5.95
CA PRO A 295 21.36 12.03 -7.30
C PRO A 295 22.82 12.31 -7.72
N VAL A 296 23.47 11.31 -8.27
CA VAL A 296 24.85 11.42 -8.78
C VAL A 296 24.83 11.45 -10.29
N LEU A 297 25.74 12.24 -10.88
CA LEU A 297 25.89 12.30 -12.32
C LEU A 297 26.48 10.98 -12.82
N THR A 298 25.84 10.35 -13.79
CA THR A 298 26.27 9.05 -14.32
C THR A 298 26.36 9.06 -15.84
N VAL A 299 27.27 8.24 -16.35
CA VAL A 299 27.35 7.89 -17.76
C VAL A 299 27.44 6.36 -17.91
N PRO A 300 27.18 5.77 -19.10
CA PRO A 300 27.45 4.36 -19.35
C PRO A 300 28.91 4.00 -19.04
N ALA A 301 29.14 2.90 -18.35
CA ALA A 301 30.52 2.47 -18.02
C ALA A 301 31.36 2.26 -19.25
N THR A 302 30.76 1.94 -20.42
CA THR A 302 31.40 1.80 -21.72
C THR A 302 31.84 3.13 -22.34
N ALA A 303 31.34 4.26 -21.84
CA ALA A 303 31.70 5.60 -22.31
C ALA A 303 33.03 6.10 -21.72
N VAL A 304 33.51 5.48 -20.64
CA VAL A 304 34.75 5.86 -19.97
C VAL A 304 35.90 5.04 -20.55
N ALA A 305 36.91 5.73 -21.10
CA ALA A 305 38.16 5.15 -21.53
C ALA A 305 39.31 5.48 -20.56
N THR A 306 40.33 4.66 -20.53
CA THR A 306 41.56 4.95 -19.80
C THR A 306 42.66 5.26 -20.79
N LEU A 307 43.12 6.52 -20.81
CA LEU A 307 44.22 6.99 -21.67
C LEU A 307 45.35 7.50 -20.78
N ASP A 308 46.55 7.01 -21.00
CA ASP A 308 47.75 7.40 -20.23
C ASP A 308 47.56 7.37 -18.70
N GLY A 309 46.79 6.38 -18.20
CA GLY A 309 46.51 6.23 -16.80
C GLY A 309 45.43 7.19 -16.24
N ARG A 310 44.80 8.02 -17.10
CA ARG A 310 43.71 8.93 -16.75
C ARG A 310 42.38 8.43 -17.32
N GLN A 311 41.32 8.63 -16.58
CA GLN A 311 39.98 8.32 -17.04
C GLN A 311 39.40 9.50 -17.83
N VAL A 312 38.90 9.22 -19.01
CA VAL A 312 38.37 10.23 -19.91
C VAL A 312 37.08 9.79 -20.55
N VAL A 313 36.26 10.75 -20.94
CA VAL A 313 35.10 10.56 -21.81
C VAL A 313 35.24 11.43 -23.06
N PHE A 314 34.60 11.02 -24.14
CA PHE A 314 34.65 11.78 -25.39
C PHE A 314 33.32 12.51 -25.59
N GLN A 315 33.39 13.83 -25.81
CA GLN A 315 32.27 14.65 -26.32
C GLN A 315 32.48 14.93 -27.80
N ILE A 316 31.40 15.20 -28.53
CA ILE A 316 31.46 15.64 -29.91
C ILE A 316 31.37 17.15 -29.98
N LYS A 317 32.40 17.79 -30.53
CA LYS A 317 32.41 19.21 -30.84
C LYS A 317 32.95 19.37 -32.29
N ASP A 318 32.20 20.07 -33.13
CA ASP A 318 32.52 20.32 -34.55
C ASP A 318 32.88 19.03 -35.33
N GLU A 319 32.02 17.97 -35.19
CA GLU A 319 32.19 16.64 -35.79
C GLU A 319 33.49 15.92 -35.37
N ARG A 320 34.13 16.33 -34.29
CA ARG A 320 35.36 15.73 -33.77
C ARG A 320 35.15 15.28 -32.32
N ALA A 321 35.83 14.18 -31.98
CA ALA A 321 35.88 13.69 -30.60
C ALA A 321 36.81 14.58 -29.77
N VAL A 322 36.29 15.20 -28.70
CA VAL A 322 37.05 15.99 -27.74
C VAL A 322 37.14 15.21 -26.45
N GLU A 323 38.35 15.03 -25.98
CA GLU A 323 38.64 14.34 -24.71
C GLU A 323 38.35 15.25 -23.53
N ILE A 324 37.61 14.72 -22.56
CA ILE A 324 37.32 15.40 -21.28
C ILE A 324 37.79 14.49 -20.16
N PRO A 325 38.74 14.93 -19.35
CA PRO A 325 39.20 14.20 -18.18
C PRO A 325 38.06 14.18 -17.13
N VAL A 326 37.77 12.99 -16.59
CA VAL A 326 36.76 12.80 -15.61
C VAL A 326 37.26 12.05 -14.38
N THR A 327 36.66 12.34 -13.24
CA THR A 327 36.91 11.58 -12.02
C THR A 327 35.72 10.63 -11.82
N THR A 328 35.98 9.33 -11.87
CA THR A 328 34.94 8.32 -11.69
C THR A 328 34.80 7.95 -10.21
N GLY A 329 33.56 7.69 -9.82
CA GLY A 329 33.19 7.18 -8.50
C GLY A 329 32.80 5.71 -8.54
N LYS A 330 31.69 5.36 -7.88
CA LYS A 330 31.20 3.98 -7.78
C LYS A 330 30.61 3.49 -9.10
N LYS A 331 30.88 2.24 -9.43
CA LYS A 331 30.20 1.56 -10.54
C LYS A 331 28.79 1.13 -10.10
N LEU A 332 27.80 1.53 -10.87
CA LEU A 332 26.37 1.32 -10.59
C LEU A 332 25.77 0.51 -11.74
N ALA A 333 25.83 -0.81 -11.64
CA ALA A 333 25.43 -1.76 -12.70
C ALA A 333 26.11 -1.44 -14.06
N SER A 334 25.38 -0.95 -15.05
CA SER A 334 25.87 -0.55 -16.38
C SER A 334 26.35 0.91 -16.43
N LEU A 335 26.17 1.68 -15.37
CA LEU A 335 26.54 3.08 -15.26
C LEU A 335 27.75 3.27 -14.33
N ILE A 336 28.43 4.39 -14.47
CA ILE A 336 29.52 4.80 -13.58
C ILE A 336 29.29 6.24 -13.13
N GLU A 337 29.51 6.49 -11.86
CA GLU A 337 29.40 7.82 -11.25
C GLU A 337 30.55 8.71 -11.75
N ILE A 338 30.24 9.96 -12.07
CA ILE A 338 31.21 11.00 -12.47
C ILE A 338 31.16 12.13 -11.45
N SER A 339 32.29 12.40 -10.79
CA SER A 339 32.42 13.44 -9.78
C SER A 339 32.92 14.78 -10.32
N GLY A 340 33.36 14.85 -11.57
CA GLY A 340 33.85 16.08 -12.18
C GLY A 340 34.11 15.94 -13.68
N GLY A 341 34.18 17.05 -14.40
CA GLY A 341 34.43 17.10 -15.82
C GLY A 341 33.20 17.19 -16.72
N LEU A 342 32.03 16.77 -16.24
CA LEU A 342 30.76 16.81 -16.96
C LEU A 342 29.66 17.54 -16.19
N LYS A 343 28.65 17.99 -16.95
CA LYS A 343 27.38 18.55 -16.41
C LYS A 343 26.21 17.69 -16.83
N GLU A 344 25.10 17.82 -16.10
CA GLU A 344 23.84 17.19 -16.49
C GLU A 344 23.41 17.68 -17.88
N GLY A 345 23.01 16.74 -18.74
CA GLY A 345 22.62 17.01 -20.12
C GLY A 345 23.77 16.93 -21.14
N ASP A 346 25.02 16.81 -20.69
CA ASP A 346 26.16 16.67 -21.61
C ASP A 346 26.05 15.38 -22.42
N LYS A 347 26.28 15.49 -23.74
CA LYS A 347 26.28 14.36 -24.65
C LYS A 347 27.67 13.79 -24.76
N VAL A 348 27.82 12.53 -24.41
CA VAL A 348 29.09 11.79 -24.49
C VAL A 348 28.96 10.60 -25.46
N ILE A 349 30.06 10.12 -26.01
CA ILE A 349 30.08 8.92 -26.82
C ILE A 349 29.80 7.72 -25.91
N SER A 350 28.81 6.94 -26.26
CA SER A 350 28.29 5.84 -25.40
C SER A 350 29.24 4.65 -25.26
N LYS A 351 30.12 4.46 -26.26
CA LYS A 351 31.13 3.42 -26.26
C LYS A 351 32.44 4.01 -26.75
N ALA A 352 33.42 4.14 -25.87
CA ALA A 352 34.79 4.54 -26.21
C ALA A 352 35.53 3.32 -26.74
N ASP A 353 35.68 3.24 -28.08
CA ASP A 353 36.43 2.20 -28.76
C ASP A 353 37.87 2.66 -29.00
N ASP A 354 38.82 1.74 -29.12
CA ASP A 354 40.25 2.04 -29.37
C ASP A 354 40.49 2.87 -30.64
N GLN A 355 39.50 2.93 -31.53
CA GLN A 355 39.53 3.73 -32.74
C GLN A 355 39.23 5.23 -32.50
N ILE A 356 38.69 5.59 -31.31
CA ILE A 356 38.32 6.97 -30.98
C ILE A 356 39.48 7.63 -30.24
N LYS A 357 40.22 8.49 -30.96
CA LYS A 357 41.28 9.33 -30.39
C LYS A 357 40.86 10.79 -30.39
N ALA A 358 41.47 11.59 -29.52
CA ALA A 358 41.25 13.03 -29.51
C ALA A 358 41.45 13.62 -30.90
N GLY A 359 40.46 14.38 -31.39
CA GLY A 359 40.47 14.97 -32.76
C GLY A 359 39.98 14.07 -33.87
N ALA A 360 39.63 12.81 -33.61
CA ALA A 360 39.09 11.89 -34.63
C ALA A 360 37.75 12.42 -35.17
N LYS A 361 37.53 12.31 -36.48
CA LYS A 361 36.26 12.67 -37.11
C LYS A 361 35.23 11.60 -36.80
N VAL A 362 34.06 12.01 -36.26
CA VAL A 362 33.00 11.11 -35.81
C VAL A 362 31.65 11.51 -36.39
N PHE A 363 30.83 10.50 -36.68
CA PHE A 363 29.43 10.70 -37.14
C PHE A 363 28.47 10.03 -36.18
N VAL A 364 27.39 10.72 -35.89
CA VAL A 364 26.33 10.19 -35.03
C VAL A 364 25.38 9.30 -35.82
N LYS A 365 25.20 8.05 -35.39
CA LYS A 365 24.20 7.15 -35.97
C LYS A 365 22.81 7.71 -35.76
N GLY A 366 22.09 8.06 -36.80
CA GLY A 366 20.65 8.44 -36.72
C GLY A 366 20.34 9.92 -36.86
N LYS A 367 21.09 10.67 -37.71
CA LYS A 367 20.57 11.91 -38.33
C LYS A 367 20.30 11.70 -39.80
#